data_38650e3757a4273cb04b47cd6a285739
#
_entry.id   38650e3757a4273cb04b47cd6a285739
#
_cell.length_a   1.000
_cell.length_b   1.000
_cell.length_c   1.000
_cell.angle_alpha   90.00
_cell.angle_beta   90.00
_cell.angle_gamma   90.00
#
_symmetry.space_group_name_H-M   'P 1'
#
loop_
_entity.id
_entity.type
_entity.pdbx_description
1 polymer ?
#
loop_
_entity_poly.entity_id
_entity_poly.type
_entity_poly.pdbx_seq_one_letter_code
_entity_poly.pdbx_strand_id
1 'polypeptide(L)'
;LYLNEIYLGLGNYGVAAAALNYFSKSVHELTVAEVAYLAALPKEPSALNPFRNHDRALERRNYVIGRMLDDGYISAEQAKQARAEPLVIHPRVLTPNSIAGGFFAEEVRRELLDRYGEKKLYEGGLSVRTTLDPKMQLIARKALVDGLVRYDEAHGWHGVVKSVDLGQDWGVALGQIPDYGDIRPWRLAVALDVTDTAIRIGLQPPHESSGELSPERATGVVSLNGAKWTYRRPKQLVKPGDVVYVEPLADKAGEYRLRQIPEVSGACVAMDPFTGRVLA
;
A
#
# COMPACT_ATOMS: atom_id res chain seq x y z
N LEU A 1 19.71 4.34 22.22
CA LEU A 1 19.38 2.94 21.94
C LEU A 1 17.85 2.79 21.87
N TYR A 2 17.06 3.01 22.94
CA TYR A 2 15.62 2.83 22.98
C TYR A 2 14.86 3.48 21.81
N LEU A 3 15.10 4.78 21.55
CA LEU A 3 14.41 5.53 20.50
C LEU A 3 14.74 5.04 19.07
N ASN A 4 15.84 4.31 18.90
CA ASN A 4 16.22 3.77 17.59
C ASN A 4 15.65 2.37 17.31
N GLU A 5 15.21 1.66 18.34
CA GLU A 5 14.82 0.24 18.22
C GLU A 5 13.35 -0.02 18.58
N ILE A 6 12.70 0.93 19.27
CA ILE A 6 11.32 0.71 19.68
C ILE A 6 10.37 0.54 18.50
N TYR A 7 9.49 -0.46 18.60
CA TYR A 7 8.45 -0.68 17.58
C TYR A 7 7.35 0.38 17.70
N LEU A 8 7.08 1.07 16.60
CA LEU A 8 6.13 2.19 16.51
C LEU A 8 4.97 1.92 15.53
N GLY A 9 4.68 0.65 15.25
CA GLY A 9 3.58 0.27 14.35
C GLY A 9 3.96 0.31 12.87
N LEU A 10 3.13 -0.28 12.02
CA LEU A 10 3.30 -0.34 10.56
C LEU A 10 4.68 -0.82 10.09
N GLY A 11 5.31 -1.73 10.86
CA GLY A 11 6.65 -2.23 10.53
C GLY A 11 7.79 -1.27 10.86
N ASN A 12 7.54 -0.18 11.59
CA ASN A 12 8.57 0.82 11.90
C ASN A 12 9.26 0.52 13.24
N TYR A 13 10.57 0.42 13.19
CA TYR A 13 11.44 0.36 14.34
C TYR A 13 12.25 1.66 14.43
N GLY A 14 12.18 2.32 15.58
CA GLY A 14 12.82 3.60 15.85
C GLY A 14 12.06 4.82 15.33
N VAL A 15 12.29 5.95 16.02
CA VAL A 15 11.55 7.21 15.76
C VAL A 15 11.86 7.83 14.40
N ALA A 16 13.07 7.64 13.87
CA ALA A 16 13.45 8.17 12.57
C ALA A 16 12.70 7.47 11.42
N ALA A 17 12.60 6.13 11.48
CA ALA A 17 11.82 5.36 10.52
C ALA A 17 10.33 5.70 10.61
N ALA A 18 9.80 5.85 11.83
CA ALA A 18 8.42 6.23 12.05
C ALA A 18 8.12 7.64 11.52
N ALA A 19 8.97 8.64 11.81
CA ALA A 19 8.80 10.00 11.29
C ALA A 19 8.74 10.03 9.76
N LEU A 20 9.62 9.28 9.11
CA LEU A 20 9.65 9.18 7.65
C LEU A 20 8.41 8.47 7.09
N ASN A 21 7.98 7.38 7.73
CA ASN A 21 6.87 6.56 7.21
C ASN A 21 5.48 7.13 7.52
N TYR A 22 5.30 7.78 8.68
CA TYR A 22 4.03 8.41 9.03
C TYR A 22 3.86 9.80 8.42
N PHE A 23 4.94 10.59 8.37
CA PHE A 23 4.85 12.02 8.03
C PHE A 23 5.70 12.43 6.82
N SER A 24 6.50 11.53 6.24
CA SER A 24 7.48 11.82 5.18
C SER A 24 8.45 12.93 5.57
N LYS A 25 8.78 13.04 6.87
CA LYS A 25 9.64 14.07 7.47
C LYS A 25 10.81 13.45 8.21
N SER A 26 11.91 14.18 8.32
CA SER A 26 12.96 13.87 9.29
C SER A 26 12.49 14.21 10.71
N VAL A 27 13.13 13.64 11.73
CA VAL A 27 12.76 13.89 13.14
C VAL A 27 12.82 15.38 13.50
N HIS A 28 13.70 16.15 12.86
CA HIS A 28 13.88 17.58 13.10
C HIS A 28 12.79 18.47 12.47
N GLU A 29 12.01 17.93 11.56
CA GLU A 29 10.95 18.63 10.83
C GLU A 29 9.56 18.38 11.41
N LEU A 30 9.47 17.52 12.44
CA LEU A 30 8.21 17.16 13.05
C LEU A 30 7.63 18.33 13.84
N THR A 31 6.30 18.52 13.74
CA THR A 31 5.56 19.43 14.59
C THR A 31 5.40 18.84 16.03
N VAL A 32 5.00 19.66 16.98
CA VAL A 32 4.71 19.18 18.35
C VAL A 32 3.61 18.11 18.35
N ALA A 33 2.60 18.28 17.49
CA ALA A 33 1.51 17.31 17.34
C ALA A 33 2.01 15.96 16.80
N GLU A 34 2.88 15.99 15.81
CA GLU A 34 3.48 14.79 15.19
C GLU A 34 4.42 14.08 16.18
N VAL A 35 5.26 14.83 16.91
CA VAL A 35 6.11 14.27 17.98
C VAL A 35 5.25 13.60 19.06
N ALA A 36 4.17 14.26 19.51
CA ALA A 36 3.27 13.71 20.52
C ALA A 36 2.57 12.44 20.03
N TYR A 37 2.25 12.35 18.74
CA TYR A 37 1.69 11.14 18.16
C TYR A 37 2.71 9.98 18.15
N LEU A 38 3.94 10.21 17.70
CA LEU A 38 4.99 9.18 17.75
C LEU A 38 5.27 8.73 19.18
N ALA A 39 5.27 9.67 20.15
CA ALA A 39 5.43 9.34 21.58
C ALA A 39 4.21 8.59 22.17
N ALA A 40 3.05 8.66 21.54
CA ALA A 40 1.86 7.90 21.95
C ALA A 40 1.93 6.42 21.57
N LEU A 41 2.61 6.09 20.46
CA LEU A 41 2.63 4.76 19.84
C LEU A 41 3.21 3.64 20.72
N PRO A 42 4.29 3.85 21.52
CA PRO A 42 4.88 2.78 22.34
C PRO A 42 3.89 2.04 23.23
N LYS A 43 2.81 2.71 23.64
CA LYS A 43 1.80 2.09 24.52
C LYS A 43 1.06 0.94 23.81
N GLU A 44 0.60 1.16 22.58
CA GLU A 44 -0.22 0.22 21.83
C GLU A 44 -0.05 0.47 20.31
N PRO A 45 1.11 0.14 19.72
CA PRO A 45 1.44 0.54 18.34
C PRO A 45 0.43 0.08 17.28
N SER A 46 -0.12 -1.12 17.46
CA SER A 46 -1.11 -1.67 16.52
C SER A 46 -2.52 -1.13 16.73
N ALA A 47 -2.91 -0.85 17.99
CA ALA A 47 -4.23 -0.33 18.34
C ALA A 47 -4.36 1.18 18.05
N LEU A 48 -3.24 1.91 18.03
CA LEU A 48 -3.17 3.33 17.70
C LEU A 48 -2.83 3.56 16.23
N ASN A 49 -3.05 2.54 15.39
CA ASN A 49 -2.91 2.68 13.94
C ASN A 49 -3.92 3.70 13.40
N PRO A 50 -3.47 4.82 12.79
CA PRO A 50 -4.35 5.92 12.39
C PRO A 50 -5.27 5.56 11.22
N PHE A 51 -4.91 4.54 10.42
CA PHE A 51 -5.72 4.04 9.32
C PHE A 51 -6.86 3.11 9.76
N ARG A 52 -6.86 2.67 11.02
CA ARG A 52 -7.90 1.77 11.55
C ARG A 52 -8.69 2.39 12.69
N ASN A 53 -8.03 3.22 13.50
CA ASN A 53 -8.57 3.76 14.75
C ASN A 53 -8.15 5.22 14.91
N HIS A 54 -8.51 6.07 13.95
CA HIS A 54 -8.10 7.48 13.90
C HIS A 54 -8.46 8.24 15.18
N ASP A 55 -9.69 8.13 15.64
CA ASP A 55 -10.16 8.85 16.83
C ASP A 55 -9.38 8.45 18.09
N ARG A 56 -9.12 7.16 18.25
CA ARG A 56 -8.31 6.65 19.36
C ARG A 56 -6.86 7.12 19.30
N ALA A 57 -6.29 7.20 18.09
CA ALA A 57 -4.97 7.74 17.85
C ALA A 57 -4.90 9.22 18.19
N LEU A 58 -5.92 9.99 17.78
CA LEU A 58 -6.06 11.42 18.06
C LEU A 58 -6.22 11.69 19.56
N GLU A 59 -7.08 10.95 20.24
CA GLU A 59 -7.30 11.04 21.69
C GLU A 59 -5.99 10.78 22.45
N ARG A 60 -5.28 9.71 22.08
CA ARG A 60 -4.01 9.37 22.72
C ARG A 60 -2.92 10.39 22.47
N ARG A 61 -2.83 10.95 21.25
CA ARG A 61 -1.95 12.08 20.93
C ARG A 61 -2.26 13.27 21.84
N ASN A 62 -3.52 13.64 21.96
CA ASN A 62 -3.94 14.79 22.76
C ASN A 62 -3.68 14.59 24.27
N TYR A 63 -3.77 13.34 24.76
CA TYR A 63 -3.32 12.99 26.10
C TYR A 63 -1.81 13.25 26.28
N VAL A 64 -0.99 12.83 25.31
CA VAL A 64 0.48 13.08 25.37
C VAL A 64 0.79 14.56 25.33
N ILE A 65 0.10 15.36 24.49
CA ILE A 65 0.24 16.82 24.48
C ILE A 65 -0.07 17.41 25.87
N GLY A 66 -1.11 16.88 26.56
CA GLY A 66 -1.41 17.28 27.93
C GLY A 66 -0.26 17.00 28.89
N ARG A 67 0.33 15.81 28.82
CA ARG A 67 1.49 15.45 29.63
C ARG A 67 2.72 16.31 29.34
N MET A 68 2.98 16.60 28.05
CA MET A 68 4.09 17.48 27.67
C MET A 68 3.93 18.89 28.24
N LEU A 69 2.68 19.40 28.34
CA LEU A 69 2.38 20.67 28.98
C LEU A 69 2.56 20.59 30.50
N ASP A 70 1.98 19.58 31.15
CA ASP A 70 2.04 19.39 32.62
C ASP A 70 3.48 19.25 33.14
N ASP A 71 4.32 18.56 32.33
CA ASP A 71 5.73 18.32 32.65
C ASP A 71 6.65 19.48 32.16
N GLY A 72 6.09 20.56 31.58
CA GLY A 72 6.81 21.77 31.24
C GLY A 72 7.67 21.69 29.95
N TYR A 73 7.48 20.65 29.13
CA TYR A 73 8.21 20.51 27.86
C TYR A 73 7.72 21.45 26.76
N ILE A 74 6.46 21.90 26.83
CA ILE A 74 5.85 22.84 25.89
C ILE A 74 5.04 23.90 26.63
N SER A 75 4.85 25.07 26.01
CA SER A 75 4.01 26.12 26.56
C SER A 75 2.52 25.83 26.34
N ALA A 76 1.65 26.55 27.08
CA ALA A 76 0.19 26.44 26.92
C ALA A 76 -0.26 26.80 25.49
N GLU A 77 0.39 27.78 24.88
CA GLU A 77 0.09 28.18 23.49
C GLU A 77 0.49 27.08 22.49
N GLN A 78 1.66 26.48 22.65
CA GLN A 78 2.09 25.35 21.83
C GLN A 78 1.16 24.14 22.00
N ALA A 79 0.72 23.85 23.22
CA ALA A 79 -0.23 22.77 23.46
C ALA A 79 -1.59 23.02 22.80
N LYS A 80 -2.08 24.26 22.83
CA LYS A 80 -3.32 24.66 22.15
C LYS A 80 -3.21 24.50 20.64
N GLN A 81 -2.13 24.96 20.04
CA GLN A 81 -1.86 24.85 18.60
C GLN A 81 -1.75 23.36 18.19
N ALA A 82 -0.98 22.57 18.93
CA ALA A 82 -0.79 21.15 18.64
C ALA A 82 -2.09 20.32 18.75
N ARG A 83 -3.00 20.67 19.68
CA ARG A 83 -4.32 20.02 19.75
C ARG A 83 -5.26 20.41 18.63
N ALA A 84 -5.13 21.64 18.11
CA ALA A 84 -5.91 22.12 16.98
C ALA A 84 -5.42 21.55 15.64
N GLU A 85 -4.17 21.09 15.57
CA GLU A 85 -3.59 20.48 14.37
C GLU A 85 -4.24 19.11 14.10
N PRO A 86 -4.79 18.88 12.89
CA PRO A 86 -5.35 17.57 12.54
C PRO A 86 -4.24 16.51 12.50
N LEU A 87 -4.58 15.27 12.85
CA LEU A 87 -3.67 14.13 12.68
C LEU A 87 -3.72 13.68 11.21
N VAL A 88 -2.87 14.27 10.39
CA VAL A 88 -2.76 13.94 8.97
C VAL A 88 -1.53 13.05 8.77
N ILE A 89 -1.76 11.86 8.23
CA ILE A 89 -0.70 10.92 7.91
C ILE A 89 -0.35 11.05 6.43
N HIS A 90 0.92 11.29 6.15
CA HIS A 90 1.48 11.30 4.81
C HIS A 90 2.37 10.06 4.63
N PRO A 91 1.77 8.87 4.40
CA PRO A 91 2.54 7.66 4.31
C PRO A 91 3.53 7.77 3.17
N ARG A 92 4.74 7.27 3.40
CA ARG A 92 5.75 7.22 2.36
C ARG A 92 5.19 6.49 1.14
N VAL A 93 4.97 7.22 0.06
CA VAL A 93 4.59 6.61 -1.21
C VAL A 93 5.79 5.83 -1.73
N LEU A 94 5.67 4.51 -1.80
CA LEU A 94 6.67 3.70 -2.47
C LEU A 94 6.74 4.12 -3.93
N THR A 95 7.89 4.61 -4.35
CA THR A 95 8.07 4.94 -5.76
C THR A 95 8.03 3.67 -6.61
N PRO A 96 7.64 3.74 -7.90
CA PRO A 96 7.68 2.59 -8.80
C PRO A 96 9.04 1.89 -8.78
N ASN A 97 10.13 2.64 -8.67
CA ASN A 97 11.49 2.10 -8.55
C ASN A 97 11.71 1.31 -7.25
N SER A 98 11.18 1.79 -6.12
CA SER A 98 11.28 1.09 -4.83
C SER A 98 10.53 -0.23 -4.85
N ILE A 99 9.32 -0.24 -5.44
CA ILE A 99 8.52 -1.45 -5.59
C ILE A 99 9.21 -2.44 -6.53
N ALA A 100 9.67 -1.96 -7.67
CA ALA A 100 10.30 -2.81 -8.68
C ALA A 100 11.62 -3.42 -8.20
N GLY A 101 12.41 -2.68 -7.40
CA GLY A 101 13.72 -3.12 -6.90
C GLY A 101 13.67 -3.97 -5.63
N GLY A 102 12.51 -4.27 -5.06
CA GLY A 102 12.39 -4.95 -3.77
C GLY A 102 13.08 -6.32 -3.72
N PHE A 103 12.87 -7.16 -4.72
CA PHE A 103 13.51 -8.48 -4.81
C PHE A 103 15.03 -8.38 -4.98
N PHE A 104 15.49 -7.44 -5.83
CA PHE A 104 16.92 -7.19 -6.00
C PHE A 104 17.57 -6.72 -4.69
N ALA A 105 16.94 -5.80 -3.98
CA ALA A 105 17.42 -5.31 -2.70
C ALA A 105 17.49 -6.42 -1.63
N GLU A 106 16.51 -7.33 -1.63
CA GLU A 106 16.50 -8.48 -0.71
C GLU A 106 17.64 -9.46 -1.02
N GLU A 107 17.94 -9.70 -2.28
CA GLU A 107 19.07 -10.55 -2.67
C GLU A 107 20.40 -9.93 -2.25
N VAL A 108 20.58 -8.62 -2.45
CA VAL A 108 21.73 -7.87 -1.95
C VAL A 108 21.82 -7.96 -0.42
N ARG A 109 20.71 -7.82 0.29
CA ARG A 109 20.66 -7.94 1.75
C ARG A 109 21.15 -9.32 2.22
N ARG A 110 20.71 -10.41 1.57
CA ARG A 110 21.15 -11.78 1.90
C ARG A 110 22.65 -11.94 1.70
N GLU A 111 23.16 -11.48 0.57
CA GLU A 111 24.61 -11.56 0.29
C GLU A 111 25.43 -10.76 1.31
N LEU A 112 24.97 -9.59 1.73
CA LEU A 112 25.62 -8.78 2.74
C LEU A 112 25.54 -9.43 4.13
N LEU A 113 24.41 -10.07 4.47
CA LEU A 113 24.25 -10.82 5.70
C LEU A 113 25.28 -11.96 5.80
N ASP A 114 25.43 -12.73 4.72
CA ASP A 114 26.38 -13.83 4.66
C ASP A 114 27.84 -13.37 4.74
N ARG A 115 28.17 -12.22 4.11
CA ARG A 115 29.55 -11.67 4.10
C ARG A 115 29.96 -10.97 5.39
N TYR A 116 29.04 -10.23 6.00
CA TYR A 116 29.36 -9.31 7.09
C TYR A 116 28.73 -9.66 8.42
N GLY A 117 27.71 -10.52 8.42
CA GLY A 117 26.93 -10.88 9.56
C GLY A 117 25.91 -9.79 9.95
N GLU A 118 24.96 -10.18 10.78
CA GLU A 118 23.79 -9.37 11.16
C GLU A 118 24.19 -8.03 11.82
N LYS A 119 25.12 -8.09 12.76
CA LYS A 119 25.55 -6.90 13.50
C LYS A 119 26.16 -5.84 12.60
N LYS A 120 27.05 -6.21 11.67
CA LYS A 120 27.64 -5.24 10.74
C LYS A 120 26.64 -4.73 9.71
N LEU A 121 25.70 -5.59 9.29
CA LEU A 121 24.68 -5.22 8.31
C LEU A 121 23.74 -4.14 8.87
N TYR A 122 23.25 -4.30 10.10
CA TYR A 122 22.23 -3.40 10.66
C TYR A 122 22.78 -2.29 11.55
N GLU A 123 23.94 -2.48 12.17
CA GLU A 123 24.54 -1.51 13.09
C GLU A 123 25.84 -0.89 12.56
N GLY A 124 26.42 -1.44 11.50
CA GLY A 124 27.75 -1.07 11.01
C GLY A 124 27.82 0.15 10.11
N GLY A 125 26.68 0.79 9.80
CA GLY A 125 26.64 1.99 8.96
C GLY A 125 27.10 1.74 7.52
N LEU A 126 26.84 0.55 6.96
CA LEU A 126 27.26 0.19 5.61
C LEU A 126 26.57 1.06 4.55
N SER A 127 27.38 1.58 3.62
CA SER A 127 26.88 2.22 2.40
C SER A 127 27.10 1.28 1.21
N VAL A 128 26.01 0.85 0.59
CA VAL A 128 26.06 -0.18 -0.46
C VAL A 128 25.63 0.40 -1.80
N ARG A 129 26.51 0.34 -2.78
CA ARG A 129 26.19 0.69 -4.18
C ARG A 129 26.07 -0.60 -4.98
N THR A 130 24.93 -0.76 -5.64
CA THR A 130 24.65 -1.93 -6.48
C THR A 130 24.75 -1.63 -7.97
N THR A 131 24.61 -2.64 -8.80
CA THR A 131 24.59 -2.54 -10.27
C THR A 131 23.18 -2.34 -10.84
N LEU A 132 22.14 -2.26 -10.00
CA LEU A 132 20.75 -2.07 -10.41
C LEU A 132 20.61 -0.82 -11.28
N ASP A 133 20.08 -1.00 -12.49
CA ASP A 133 19.59 0.09 -13.34
C ASP A 133 18.08 0.27 -13.12
N PRO A 134 17.64 1.39 -12.49
CA PRO A 134 16.22 1.59 -12.18
C PRO A 134 15.30 1.61 -13.40
N LYS A 135 15.80 2.06 -14.57
CA LYS A 135 15.01 2.08 -15.81
C LYS A 135 14.83 0.66 -16.35
N MET A 136 15.91 -0.10 -16.39
CA MET A 136 15.88 -1.50 -16.85
C MET A 136 15.02 -2.35 -15.90
N GLN A 137 15.09 -2.12 -14.58
CA GLN A 137 14.26 -2.80 -13.60
C GLN A 137 12.75 -2.57 -13.84
N LEU A 138 12.35 -1.34 -14.17
CA LEU A 138 10.94 -1.05 -14.51
C LEU A 138 10.51 -1.76 -15.80
N ILE A 139 11.37 -1.79 -16.80
CA ILE A 139 11.11 -2.49 -18.07
C ILE A 139 10.97 -4.00 -17.83
N ALA A 140 11.92 -4.60 -17.11
CA ALA A 140 11.92 -6.02 -16.79
C ALA A 140 10.68 -6.42 -15.97
N ARG A 141 10.33 -5.63 -14.93
CA ARG A 141 9.10 -5.84 -14.16
C ARG A 141 7.86 -5.78 -15.04
N LYS A 142 7.75 -4.75 -15.88
CA LYS A 142 6.60 -4.63 -16.79
C LYS A 142 6.49 -5.81 -17.73
N ALA A 143 7.59 -6.22 -18.35
CA ALA A 143 7.62 -7.34 -19.27
C ALA A 143 7.22 -8.66 -18.59
N LEU A 144 7.71 -8.89 -17.37
CA LEU A 144 7.36 -10.07 -16.56
C LEU A 144 5.87 -10.07 -16.21
N VAL A 145 5.36 -8.97 -15.63
CA VAL A 145 3.94 -8.86 -15.22
C VAL A 145 3.03 -9.03 -16.44
N ASP A 146 3.30 -8.34 -17.55
CA ASP A 146 2.52 -8.47 -18.77
C ASP A 146 2.53 -9.91 -19.32
N GLY A 147 3.67 -10.60 -19.19
CA GLY A 147 3.82 -12.00 -19.57
C GLY A 147 2.99 -12.94 -18.70
N LEU A 148 3.07 -12.80 -17.38
CA LEU A 148 2.32 -13.60 -16.42
C LEU A 148 0.81 -13.40 -16.57
N VAL A 149 0.37 -12.15 -16.68
CA VAL A 149 -1.05 -11.81 -16.89
C VAL A 149 -1.56 -12.42 -18.20
N ARG A 150 -0.80 -12.30 -19.29
CA ARG A 150 -1.19 -12.87 -20.59
C ARG A 150 -1.29 -14.39 -20.55
N TYR A 151 -0.33 -15.02 -19.89
CA TYR A 151 -0.33 -16.46 -19.71
C TYR A 151 -1.54 -16.91 -18.90
N ASP A 152 -1.78 -16.29 -17.77
CA ASP A 152 -2.87 -16.62 -16.85
C ASP A 152 -4.26 -16.39 -17.48
N GLU A 153 -4.47 -15.23 -18.13
CA GLU A 153 -5.70 -14.94 -18.87
C GLU A 153 -5.97 -15.97 -20.01
N ALA A 154 -4.91 -16.47 -20.67
CA ALA A 154 -5.06 -17.50 -21.70
C ALA A 154 -5.51 -18.88 -21.13
N HIS A 155 -5.31 -19.12 -19.85
CA HIS A 155 -5.78 -20.31 -19.15
C HIS A 155 -7.19 -20.17 -18.57
N GLY A 156 -7.78 -18.98 -18.69
CA GLY A 156 -9.17 -18.70 -18.38
C GLY A 156 -9.40 -18.08 -17.00
N TRP A 157 -10.66 -17.82 -16.73
CA TRP A 157 -11.10 -17.20 -15.48
C TRP A 157 -11.13 -18.23 -14.32
N HIS A 158 -10.45 -17.96 -13.22
CA HIS A 158 -10.37 -18.85 -12.07
C HIS A 158 -11.10 -18.33 -10.80
N GLY A 159 -11.76 -17.18 -10.89
CA GLY A 159 -12.70 -16.80 -9.84
C GLY A 159 -12.52 -15.41 -9.25
N VAL A 160 -13.30 -15.17 -8.22
CA VAL A 160 -13.39 -13.89 -7.49
C VAL A 160 -12.42 -13.85 -6.32
N VAL A 161 -11.99 -12.65 -5.92
CA VAL A 161 -11.10 -12.46 -4.77
C VAL A 161 -11.80 -12.86 -3.46
N LYS A 162 -13.04 -12.38 -3.29
CA LYS A 162 -13.88 -12.60 -2.11
C LYS A 162 -15.32 -12.23 -2.44
N SER A 163 -16.27 -12.54 -1.56
CA SER A 163 -17.62 -11.97 -1.62
C SER A 163 -17.89 -11.13 -0.37
N VAL A 164 -18.62 -10.04 -0.52
CA VAL A 164 -19.05 -9.13 0.56
C VAL A 164 -20.56 -8.97 0.53
N ASP A 165 -21.14 -8.64 1.68
CA ASP A 165 -22.55 -8.29 1.78
C ASP A 165 -22.77 -6.85 1.28
N LEU A 166 -23.75 -6.67 0.40
CA LEU A 166 -24.12 -5.36 -0.14
C LEU A 166 -25.16 -4.61 0.76
N GLY A 167 -25.62 -5.24 1.84
CA GLY A 167 -26.82 -4.87 2.58
C GLY A 167 -26.85 -3.48 3.22
N GLN A 168 -25.71 -2.88 3.58
CA GLN A 168 -25.66 -1.53 4.18
C GLN A 168 -24.84 -0.58 3.33
N ASP A 169 -23.50 -0.68 3.44
CA ASP A 169 -22.55 0.13 2.66
C ASP A 169 -21.46 -0.76 2.10
N TRP A 170 -21.59 -1.10 0.84
CA TRP A 170 -20.61 -1.92 0.14
C TRP A 170 -19.20 -1.30 0.17
N GLY A 171 -19.08 0.03 0.21
CA GLY A 171 -17.79 0.71 0.23
C GLY A 171 -17.02 0.45 1.52
N VAL A 172 -17.71 0.41 2.66
CA VAL A 172 -17.09 0.04 3.95
C VAL A 172 -16.64 -1.41 3.93
N ALA A 173 -17.50 -2.33 3.46
CA ALA A 173 -17.13 -3.75 3.37
C ALA A 173 -15.96 -3.99 2.43
N LEU A 174 -15.94 -3.33 1.27
CA LEU A 174 -14.86 -3.40 0.30
C LEU A 174 -13.57 -2.76 0.82
N GLY A 175 -13.66 -1.66 1.56
CA GLY A 175 -12.52 -0.95 2.16
C GLY A 175 -11.74 -1.78 3.18
N GLN A 176 -12.37 -2.81 3.78
CA GLN A 176 -11.68 -3.74 4.70
C GLN A 176 -10.82 -4.79 3.99
N ILE A 177 -10.93 -4.92 2.67
CA ILE A 177 -10.14 -5.87 1.89
C ILE A 177 -8.81 -5.22 1.52
N PRO A 178 -7.66 -5.82 1.90
CA PRO A 178 -6.37 -5.27 1.53
C PRO A 178 -6.18 -5.32 0.00
N ASP A 179 -5.73 -4.20 -0.57
CA ASP A 179 -5.36 -4.08 -1.98
C ASP A 179 -3.87 -4.33 -2.17
N TYR A 180 -3.50 -4.94 -3.29
CA TYR A 180 -2.10 -5.05 -3.69
C TYR A 180 -1.67 -3.74 -4.37
N GLY A 181 -0.99 -2.88 -3.62
CA GLY A 181 -0.56 -1.56 -4.10
C GLY A 181 0.44 -1.56 -5.25
N ASP A 182 1.02 -2.72 -5.57
CA ASP A 182 2.05 -2.89 -6.59
C ASP A 182 1.51 -3.25 -7.99
N ILE A 183 0.19 -3.47 -8.13
CA ILE A 183 -0.46 -3.83 -9.40
C ILE A 183 -1.20 -2.66 -10.07
N ARG A 184 -0.91 -1.44 -9.68
CA ARG A 184 -1.51 -0.25 -10.31
C ARG A 184 -1.33 -0.29 -11.84
N PRO A 185 -2.36 0.08 -12.63
CA PRO A 185 -3.57 0.82 -12.24
C PRO A 185 -4.77 -0.03 -11.83
N TRP A 186 -4.62 -1.33 -11.59
CA TRP A 186 -5.72 -2.18 -11.17
C TRP A 186 -6.29 -1.74 -9.82
N ARG A 187 -7.58 -1.97 -9.63
CA ARG A 187 -8.31 -1.62 -8.41
C ARG A 187 -9.24 -2.75 -8.01
N LEU A 188 -9.46 -2.91 -6.71
CA LEU A 188 -10.54 -3.75 -6.21
C LEU A 188 -11.89 -3.10 -6.52
N ALA A 189 -12.85 -3.93 -6.92
CA ALA A 189 -14.22 -3.52 -7.16
C ALA A 189 -15.20 -4.63 -6.73
N VAL A 190 -16.36 -4.24 -6.28
CA VAL A 190 -17.47 -5.16 -5.96
C VAL A 190 -18.54 -5.11 -7.05
N ALA A 191 -19.02 -6.26 -7.47
CA ALA A 191 -20.16 -6.36 -8.39
C ALA A 191 -21.44 -5.91 -7.67
N LEU A 192 -22.05 -4.81 -8.11
CA LEU A 192 -23.28 -4.28 -7.56
C LEU A 192 -24.52 -4.86 -8.24
N ASP A 193 -24.42 -5.02 -9.56
CA ASP A 193 -25.47 -5.59 -10.38
C ASP A 193 -24.87 -6.31 -11.59
N VAL A 194 -25.45 -7.40 -12.03
CA VAL A 194 -24.92 -8.26 -13.09
C VAL A 194 -26.00 -8.61 -14.09
N THR A 195 -25.80 -8.17 -15.32
CA THR A 195 -26.66 -8.48 -16.46
C THR A 195 -25.98 -9.48 -17.40
N ASP A 196 -26.64 -9.86 -18.48
CA ASP A 196 -26.02 -10.73 -19.50
C ASP A 196 -24.91 -10.01 -20.30
N THR A 197 -24.90 -8.67 -20.29
CA THR A 197 -24.00 -7.86 -21.12
C THR A 197 -23.03 -7.00 -20.35
N ALA A 198 -23.23 -6.82 -19.05
CA ALA A 198 -22.40 -5.94 -18.23
C ALA A 198 -22.42 -6.29 -16.74
N ILE A 199 -21.37 -5.88 -16.04
CA ILE A 199 -21.29 -5.87 -14.58
C ILE A 199 -21.21 -4.40 -14.16
N ARG A 200 -22.16 -3.92 -13.36
CA ARG A 200 -22.04 -2.64 -12.68
C ARG A 200 -21.23 -2.84 -11.42
N ILE A 201 -20.18 -2.08 -11.26
CA ILE A 201 -19.21 -2.23 -10.18
C ILE A 201 -19.15 -0.99 -9.29
N GLY A 202 -18.87 -1.22 -8.01
CA GLY A 202 -18.44 -0.21 -7.05
C GLY A 202 -16.95 -0.34 -6.80
N LEU A 203 -16.19 0.75 -6.96
CA LEU A 203 -14.75 0.76 -6.79
C LEU A 203 -14.37 0.90 -5.32
N GLN A 204 -13.31 0.23 -4.90
CA GLN A 204 -12.80 0.39 -3.55
C GLN A 204 -12.54 1.88 -3.25
N PRO A 205 -13.17 2.46 -2.20
CA PRO A 205 -12.91 3.83 -1.82
C PRO A 205 -11.45 3.98 -1.35
N PRO A 206 -10.79 5.10 -1.66
CA PRO A 206 -9.48 5.39 -1.12
C PRO A 206 -9.57 5.72 0.38
N HIS A 207 -8.48 5.56 1.09
CA HIS A 207 -8.33 6.15 2.41
C HIS A 207 -7.87 7.60 2.25
N GLU A 208 -8.45 8.49 3.02
CA GLU A 208 -8.04 9.88 3.14
C GLU A 208 -6.74 9.99 3.93
N SER A 209 -6.13 11.16 3.91
CA SER A 209 -4.91 11.40 4.69
C SER A 209 -5.09 11.28 6.20
N SER A 210 -6.34 11.38 6.69
CA SER A 210 -6.73 11.08 8.07
C SER A 210 -6.64 9.58 8.40
N GLY A 211 -6.62 8.72 7.38
CA GLY A 211 -6.75 7.26 7.51
C GLY A 211 -8.18 6.75 7.47
N GLU A 212 -9.17 7.64 7.45
CA GLU A 212 -10.56 7.29 7.28
C GLU A 212 -10.86 6.87 5.84
N LEU A 213 -11.85 6.00 5.69
CA LEU A 213 -12.31 5.60 4.38
C LEU A 213 -13.11 6.75 3.75
N SER A 214 -12.75 7.16 2.54
CA SER A 214 -13.50 8.20 1.82
C SER A 214 -14.99 7.85 1.72
N PRO A 215 -15.89 8.80 1.95
CA PRO A 215 -17.33 8.60 1.79
C PRO A 215 -17.73 8.47 0.32
N GLU A 216 -16.84 8.78 -0.61
CA GLU A 216 -17.12 8.68 -2.05
C GLU A 216 -17.37 7.21 -2.46
N ARG A 217 -18.43 7.01 -3.23
CA ARG A 217 -18.83 5.71 -3.77
C ARG A 217 -18.77 5.72 -5.29
N ALA A 218 -17.54 5.75 -5.82
CA ALA A 218 -17.31 5.72 -7.25
C ALA A 218 -17.79 4.40 -7.84
N THR A 219 -18.48 4.48 -8.98
CA THR A 219 -18.98 3.32 -9.70
C THR A 219 -18.46 3.28 -11.13
N GLY A 220 -18.57 2.11 -11.76
CA GLY A 220 -18.17 1.91 -13.13
C GLY A 220 -18.86 0.69 -13.74
N VAL A 221 -18.46 0.36 -14.95
CA VAL A 221 -19.02 -0.77 -15.69
C VAL A 221 -17.93 -1.61 -16.33
N VAL A 222 -18.04 -2.92 -16.19
CA VAL A 222 -17.30 -3.90 -17.02
C VAL A 222 -18.28 -4.42 -18.08
N SER A 223 -18.07 -4.00 -19.33
CA SER A 223 -18.87 -4.44 -20.47
C SER A 223 -18.45 -5.84 -20.92
N LEU A 224 -19.23 -6.48 -21.82
CA LEU A 224 -18.81 -7.73 -22.48
C LEU A 224 -17.41 -7.64 -23.06
N ASN A 225 -17.06 -6.50 -23.64
CA ASN A 225 -15.72 -6.30 -24.19
C ASN A 225 -14.64 -6.27 -23.11
N GLY A 226 -14.95 -5.68 -21.95
CA GLY A 226 -14.06 -5.67 -20.79
C GLY A 226 -13.81 -7.05 -20.16
N ALA A 227 -14.73 -8.00 -20.37
CA ALA A 227 -14.61 -9.37 -19.90
C ALA A 227 -14.32 -10.38 -21.03
N LYS A 228 -14.10 -9.93 -22.25
CA LYS A 228 -14.03 -10.78 -23.48
C LYS A 228 -12.99 -11.90 -23.37
N TRP A 229 -11.87 -11.65 -22.71
CA TRP A 229 -10.78 -12.62 -22.55
C TRP A 229 -11.19 -13.89 -21.79
N THR A 230 -12.26 -13.80 -20.96
CA THR A 230 -12.77 -14.94 -20.19
C THR A 230 -13.57 -15.94 -21.04
N TYR A 231 -14.00 -15.55 -22.24
CA TYR A 231 -14.90 -16.32 -23.11
C TYR A 231 -16.24 -16.67 -22.46
N ARG A 232 -16.62 -15.97 -21.39
CA ARG A 232 -17.88 -16.18 -20.64
C ARG A 232 -18.71 -14.90 -20.56
N ARG A 233 -20.01 -15.07 -20.33
CA ARG A 233 -20.90 -13.92 -20.08
C ARG A 233 -20.77 -13.44 -18.62
N PRO A 234 -21.04 -12.16 -18.34
CA PRO A 234 -20.96 -11.60 -16.99
C PRO A 234 -21.62 -12.45 -15.89
N LYS A 235 -22.84 -12.93 -16.08
CA LYS A 235 -23.55 -13.80 -15.12
C LYS A 235 -22.87 -15.14 -14.86
N GLN A 236 -21.98 -15.57 -15.71
CA GLN A 236 -21.20 -16.80 -15.51
C GLN A 236 -19.88 -16.56 -14.77
N LEU A 237 -19.49 -15.29 -14.60
CA LEU A 237 -18.24 -14.88 -13.98
C LEU A 237 -18.41 -14.49 -12.53
N VAL A 238 -19.43 -13.68 -12.27
CA VAL A 238 -19.66 -13.06 -10.95
C VAL A 238 -21.15 -12.92 -10.65
N LYS A 239 -21.47 -12.79 -9.38
CA LYS A 239 -22.79 -12.43 -8.85
C LYS A 239 -22.68 -11.15 -8.02
N PRO A 240 -23.78 -10.45 -7.73
CA PRO A 240 -23.78 -9.30 -6.82
C PRO A 240 -23.10 -9.64 -5.49
N GLY A 241 -22.23 -8.74 -5.02
CA GLY A 241 -21.40 -8.94 -3.82
C GLY A 241 -20.01 -9.54 -4.08
N ASP A 242 -19.75 -10.08 -5.27
CA ASP A 242 -18.43 -10.61 -5.59
C ASP A 242 -17.41 -9.49 -5.82
N VAL A 243 -16.23 -9.67 -5.27
CA VAL A 243 -15.09 -8.73 -5.37
C VAL A 243 -14.10 -9.24 -6.41
N VAL A 244 -13.72 -8.35 -7.31
CA VAL A 244 -12.82 -8.63 -8.43
C VAL A 244 -11.79 -7.52 -8.58
N TYR A 245 -10.72 -7.79 -9.32
CA TYR A 245 -9.83 -6.74 -9.81
C TYR A 245 -10.32 -6.19 -11.15
N VAL A 246 -10.21 -4.89 -11.33
CA VAL A 246 -10.55 -4.20 -12.56
C VAL A 246 -9.48 -3.18 -12.94
N GLU A 247 -9.29 -2.98 -14.23
CA GLU A 247 -8.37 -1.99 -14.80
C GLU A 247 -9.15 -0.94 -15.58
N PRO A 248 -8.92 0.37 -15.35
CA PRO A 248 -9.59 1.42 -16.12
C PRO A 248 -9.18 1.35 -17.60
N LEU A 249 -10.14 1.53 -18.49
CA LEU A 249 -9.87 1.65 -19.93
C LEU A 249 -9.48 3.11 -20.23
N ALA A 250 -8.31 3.31 -20.85
CA ALA A 250 -7.77 4.65 -21.09
C ALA A 250 -8.70 5.54 -21.97
N ASP A 251 -9.40 4.92 -22.90
CA ASP A 251 -10.20 5.64 -23.91
C ASP A 251 -11.67 5.81 -23.50
N LYS A 252 -12.07 5.28 -22.33
CA LYS A 252 -13.48 5.22 -21.94
C LYS A 252 -13.66 5.46 -20.44
N ALA A 253 -13.94 6.69 -20.07
CA ALA A 253 -14.21 7.05 -18.68
C ALA A 253 -15.35 6.22 -18.09
N GLY A 254 -15.14 5.62 -16.92
CA GLY A 254 -16.11 4.79 -16.23
C GLY A 254 -16.24 3.35 -16.74
N GLU A 255 -15.56 2.98 -17.83
CA GLU A 255 -15.46 1.59 -18.27
C GLU A 255 -14.17 0.93 -17.78
N TYR A 256 -14.29 -0.34 -17.46
CA TYR A 256 -13.21 -1.14 -16.88
C TYR A 256 -13.08 -2.49 -17.60
N ARG A 257 -11.85 -3.01 -17.59
CA ARG A 257 -11.54 -4.38 -17.97
C ARG A 257 -11.48 -5.25 -16.71
N LEU A 258 -12.11 -6.43 -16.76
CA LEU A 258 -11.98 -7.44 -15.71
C LEU A 258 -10.55 -7.97 -15.68
N ARG A 259 -9.99 -8.09 -14.47
CA ARG A 259 -8.65 -8.62 -14.23
C ARG A 259 -8.69 -9.69 -13.14
N GLN A 260 -7.68 -10.54 -13.11
CA GLN A 260 -7.42 -11.49 -12.03
C GLN A 260 -5.93 -11.49 -11.71
N ILE A 261 -5.60 -11.77 -10.47
CA ILE A 261 -4.20 -11.93 -10.05
C ILE A 261 -3.71 -13.26 -10.60
N PRO A 262 -2.61 -13.31 -11.36
CA PRO A 262 -2.06 -14.57 -11.87
C PRO A 262 -1.75 -15.56 -10.73
N GLU A 263 -2.15 -16.80 -10.89
CA GLU A 263 -1.78 -17.90 -9.98
C GLU A 263 -0.37 -18.43 -10.27
N VAL A 264 0.18 -18.06 -11.42
CA VAL A 264 1.54 -18.41 -11.81
C VAL A 264 2.54 -17.38 -11.35
N SER A 265 3.73 -17.82 -11.01
CA SER A 265 4.86 -16.96 -10.68
C SER A 265 5.98 -17.11 -11.71
N GLY A 266 6.85 -16.10 -11.76
CA GLY A 266 8.00 -16.10 -12.66
C GLY A 266 9.08 -15.15 -12.19
N ALA A 267 10.24 -15.24 -12.81
CA ALA A 267 11.37 -14.35 -12.58
C ALA A 267 11.96 -13.89 -13.90
N CYS A 268 12.56 -12.69 -13.87
CA CYS A 268 13.31 -12.13 -14.98
C CYS A 268 14.60 -11.55 -14.43
N VAL A 269 15.74 -11.93 -15.01
CA VAL A 269 17.05 -11.41 -14.68
C VAL A 269 17.68 -10.84 -15.94
N ALA A 270 18.06 -9.57 -15.91
CA ALA A 270 18.82 -8.93 -16.96
C ALA A 270 20.28 -8.77 -16.53
N MET A 271 21.20 -9.34 -17.31
CA MET A 271 22.62 -9.34 -17.00
C MET A 271 23.43 -8.82 -18.19
N ASP A 272 24.44 -8.02 -17.90
CA ASP A 272 25.44 -7.64 -18.88
C ASP A 272 26.33 -8.86 -19.20
N PRO A 273 26.33 -9.35 -20.47
CA PRO A 273 27.03 -10.57 -20.84
C PRO A 273 28.57 -10.41 -20.79
N PHE A 274 29.09 -9.20 -20.83
CA PHE A 274 30.54 -8.94 -20.85
C PHE A 274 31.11 -8.80 -19.44
N THR A 275 30.33 -8.25 -18.51
CA THR A 275 30.81 -7.98 -17.14
C THR A 275 30.22 -8.91 -16.09
N GLY A 276 29.15 -9.65 -16.41
CA GLY A 276 28.40 -10.47 -15.48
C GLY A 276 27.57 -9.67 -14.47
N ARG A 277 27.44 -8.34 -14.63
CA ARG A 277 26.68 -7.50 -13.71
C ARG A 277 25.19 -7.70 -13.92
N VAL A 278 24.47 -7.97 -12.83
CA VAL A 278 23.01 -8.00 -12.84
C VAL A 278 22.49 -6.58 -12.81
N LEU A 279 21.66 -6.22 -13.77
CA LEU A 279 21.12 -4.88 -13.99
C LEU A 279 19.66 -4.76 -13.58
N ALA A 280 18.91 -5.89 -13.60
CA ALA A 280 17.52 -5.95 -13.19
C ALA A 280 17.11 -7.37 -12.76
#